data_f45d5f154d1271c213822cc8d6c4da6d
#
_entry.id   f45d5f154d1271c213822cc8d6c4da6d
#
_cell.length_a   1.000
_cell.length_b   1.000
_cell.length_c   1.000
_cell.angle_alpha   90.00
_cell.angle_beta   90.00
_cell.angle_gamma   90.00
#
_symmetry.space_group_name_H-M   'P 1'
#
loop_
_entity.id
_entity.type
_entity.pdbx_description
1 polymer ?
#
loop_
_entity_poly.entity_id
_entity_poly.type
_entity_poly.pdbx_seq_one_letter_code
_entity_poly.pdbx_strand_id
1 'polypeptide(L)'
;MKKPKVAFLCVHNSCRSQIAEALGKHLSSNVFESYSAGTETKPQINQDAVRLMKKMYQIDMEKTQYSKRLSEIPQADIVITMGCNVNCPIIPCKYREDWGLNDPTGKDDVEFSKTIHKIHSNGASPTKRGLREGSTSPLSVTGVSMRI
;
A
#
# COMPACT_ATOMS: atom_id res chain seq x y z
N MET A 1 -4.50 -3.61 -21.91
CA MET A 1 -4.99 -2.57 -21.01
C MET A 1 -3.98 -2.32 -19.90
N LYS A 2 -3.71 -1.07 -19.63
CA LYS A 2 -2.75 -0.73 -18.58
C LYS A 2 -3.31 -1.05 -17.19
N LYS A 3 -2.46 -1.61 -16.35
CA LYS A 3 -2.81 -1.82 -14.95
C LYS A 3 -2.89 -0.47 -14.25
N PRO A 4 -3.83 -0.28 -13.32
CA PRO A 4 -3.83 0.95 -12.54
C PRO A 4 -2.62 1.02 -11.61
N LYS A 5 -2.22 2.24 -11.29
CA LYS A 5 -1.14 2.50 -10.35
C LYS A 5 -1.74 2.81 -9.00
N VAL A 6 -1.33 2.07 -7.99
CA VAL A 6 -1.80 2.25 -6.61
C VAL A 6 -0.65 2.78 -5.77
N ALA A 7 -0.88 3.88 -5.07
CA ALA A 7 0.09 4.46 -4.16
C ALA A 7 -0.40 4.30 -2.72
N PHE A 8 0.40 3.62 -1.92
CA PHE A 8 0.15 3.47 -0.49
C PHE A 8 0.94 4.55 0.24
N LEU A 9 0.24 5.41 0.97
CA LEU A 9 0.86 6.58 1.59
C LEU A 9 0.79 6.54 3.10
N CYS A 10 1.88 6.92 3.74
CA CYS A 10 1.91 7.25 5.16
C CYS A 10 2.96 8.32 5.36
N VAL A 11 3.06 8.85 6.59
CA VAL A 11 3.93 10.01 6.83
C VAL A 11 5.39 9.70 6.52
N HIS A 12 5.92 8.62 7.08
CA HIS A 12 7.36 8.34 6.97
C HIS A 12 7.73 7.35 5.88
N ASN A 13 6.76 6.66 5.30
CA ASN A 13 7.02 5.62 4.30
C ASN A 13 8.06 4.61 4.81
N SER A 14 7.91 4.18 6.04
CA SER A 14 8.89 3.25 6.64
C SER A 14 8.28 1.95 7.13
N CYS A 15 6.97 1.89 7.37
CA CYS A 15 6.34 0.70 7.94
C CYS A 15 5.09 0.29 7.15
N ARG A 16 3.91 0.83 7.53
CA ARG A 16 2.64 0.36 6.96
C ARG A 16 2.58 0.45 5.44
N SER A 17 2.98 1.56 4.87
CA SER A 17 2.93 1.73 3.41
C SER A 17 3.96 0.85 2.70
N GLN A 18 5.10 0.60 3.32
CA GLN A 18 6.10 -0.30 2.75
C GLN A 18 5.59 -1.74 2.72
N ILE A 19 4.92 -2.16 3.79
CA ILE A 19 4.31 -3.50 3.86
C ILE A 19 3.26 -3.63 2.75
N ALA A 20 2.42 -2.61 2.60
CA ALA A 20 1.37 -2.62 1.58
C ALA A 20 1.96 -2.68 0.16
N GLU A 21 3.01 -1.90 -0.10
CA GLU A 21 3.69 -1.95 -1.39
C GLU A 21 4.23 -3.35 -1.67
N ALA A 22 4.88 -3.97 -0.67
CA ALA A 22 5.47 -5.29 -0.83
C ALA A 22 4.41 -6.36 -1.13
N LEU A 23 3.33 -6.35 -0.38
CA LEU A 23 2.24 -7.31 -0.59
C LEU A 23 1.60 -7.11 -1.95
N GLY A 24 1.40 -5.86 -2.36
CA GLY A 24 0.86 -5.56 -3.69
C GLY A 24 1.76 -6.10 -4.80
N LYS A 25 3.06 -5.87 -4.69
CA LYS A 25 4.02 -6.34 -5.70
C LYS A 25 4.07 -7.86 -5.80
N HIS A 26 3.99 -8.54 -4.67
CA HIS A 26 4.18 -9.99 -4.66
C HIS A 26 2.89 -10.78 -4.86
N LEU A 27 1.75 -10.23 -4.46
CA LEU A 27 0.48 -10.96 -4.52
C LEU A 27 -0.46 -10.47 -5.61
N SER A 28 -0.28 -9.23 -6.07
CA SER A 28 -1.24 -8.62 -6.99
C SER A 28 -0.59 -7.88 -8.15
N SER A 29 0.63 -8.26 -8.52
CA SER A 29 1.36 -7.59 -9.60
C SER A 29 0.67 -7.69 -10.95
N ASN A 30 -0.17 -8.71 -11.14
CA ASN A 30 -0.94 -8.86 -12.36
C ASN A 30 -2.21 -8.00 -12.37
N VAL A 31 -2.56 -7.40 -11.24
CA VAL A 31 -3.77 -6.59 -11.10
C VAL A 31 -3.44 -5.10 -11.11
N PHE A 32 -2.42 -4.68 -10.39
CA PHE A 32 -2.04 -3.26 -10.31
C PHE A 32 -0.54 -3.11 -10.08
N GLU A 33 -0.03 -1.90 -10.39
CA GLU A 33 1.35 -1.53 -10.09
C GLU A 33 1.36 -0.91 -8.70
N SER A 34 2.23 -1.41 -7.83
CA SER A 34 2.25 -1.04 -6.40
C SER A 34 3.39 -0.08 -6.10
N TYR A 35 3.07 1.04 -5.48
CA TYR A 35 4.02 2.07 -5.07
C TYR A 35 3.72 2.50 -3.65
N SER A 36 4.71 3.08 -2.98
CA SER A 36 4.49 3.73 -1.69
C SER A 36 5.34 4.97 -1.57
N ALA A 37 4.92 5.91 -0.74
CA ALA A 37 5.64 7.16 -0.52
C ALA A 37 5.19 7.81 0.77
N GLY A 38 5.94 8.81 1.21
CA GLY A 38 5.61 9.58 2.39
C GLY A 38 6.00 11.03 2.25
N THR A 39 5.59 11.84 3.23
CA THR A 39 5.93 13.27 3.26
C THR A 39 7.21 13.55 4.01
N GLU A 40 7.57 12.67 4.97
CA GLU A 40 8.78 12.81 5.78
C GLU A 40 9.48 11.45 5.80
N THR A 41 10.42 11.26 4.88
CA THR A 41 11.07 9.96 4.74
C THR A 41 12.03 9.66 5.90
N LYS A 42 12.31 8.38 6.09
CA LYS A 42 13.28 7.87 7.06
C LYS A 42 14.50 7.35 6.31
N PRO A 43 15.66 7.25 6.99
CA PRO A 43 16.85 6.70 6.33
C PRO A 43 16.70 5.27 5.87
N GLN A 44 15.85 4.49 6.55
CA GLN A 44 15.66 3.08 6.19
C GLN A 44 14.25 2.63 6.55
N ILE A 45 13.85 1.52 5.95
CA ILE A 45 12.57 0.88 6.25
C ILE A 45 12.61 0.36 7.69
N ASN A 46 11.46 0.36 8.36
CA ASN A 46 11.35 -0.19 9.71
C ASN A 46 11.87 -1.62 9.73
N GLN A 47 12.85 -1.90 10.59
CA GLN A 47 13.54 -3.19 10.57
C GLN A 47 12.69 -4.33 11.10
N ASP A 48 11.72 -4.06 11.95
CA ASP A 48 10.76 -5.10 12.36
C ASP A 48 9.86 -5.48 11.20
N ALA A 49 9.48 -4.51 10.38
CA ALA A 49 8.70 -4.79 9.17
C ALA A 49 9.51 -5.66 8.21
N VAL A 50 10.79 -5.31 7.99
CA VAL A 50 11.67 -6.09 7.11
C VAL A 50 11.77 -7.54 7.61
N ARG A 51 12.02 -7.71 8.90
CA ARG A 51 12.19 -9.02 9.51
C ARG A 51 10.92 -9.87 9.41
N LEU A 52 9.78 -9.29 9.77
CA LEU A 52 8.52 -10.04 9.77
C LEU A 52 8.01 -10.34 8.38
N MET A 53 8.20 -9.44 7.43
CA MET A 53 7.81 -9.72 6.04
C MET A 53 8.63 -10.86 5.46
N LYS A 54 9.92 -10.93 5.80
CA LYS A 54 10.75 -12.04 5.38
C LYS A 54 10.30 -13.34 6.01
N LYS A 55 9.97 -13.30 7.31
CA LYS A 55 9.53 -14.48 8.04
C LYS A 55 8.17 -14.99 7.56
N MET A 56 7.22 -14.10 7.38
CA MET A 56 5.83 -14.47 7.06
C MET A 56 5.60 -14.76 5.59
N TYR A 57 6.27 -14.05 4.70
CA TYR A 57 6.01 -14.12 3.25
C TYR A 57 7.23 -14.40 2.41
N GLN A 58 8.40 -14.52 3.02
CA GLN A 58 9.67 -14.69 2.33
C GLN A 58 9.97 -13.52 1.38
N ILE A 59 9.52 -12.33 1.76
CA ILE A 59 9.75 -11.11 0.99
C ILE A 59 10.86 -10.30 1.65
N ASP A 60 11.92 -10.01 0.91
CA ASP A 60 12.98 -9.13 1.36
C ASP A 60 12.73 -7.73 0.80
N MET A 61 12.07 -6.88 1.58
CA MET A 61 11.66 -5.56 1.13
C MET A 61 12.85 -4.67 0.76
N GLU A 62 13.98 -4.86 1.41
CA GLU A 62 15.13 -3.99 1.17
C GLU A 62 15.79 -4.20 -0.19
N LYS A 63 15.48 -5.30 -0.86
CA LYS A 63 16.04 -5.53 -2.20
C LYS A 63 15.44 -4.61 -3.26
N THR A 64 14.18 -4.21 -3.08
CA THR A 64 13.47 -3.46 -4.13
C THR A 64 12.81 -2.19 -3.62
N GLN A 65 12.83 -1.95 -2.33
CA GLN A 65 12.10 -0.83 -1.74
C GLN A 65 12.99 0.02 -0.85
N TYR A 66 12.62 1.28 -0.72
CA TYR A 66 13.28 2.23 0.18
C TYR A 66 12.29 3.31 0.55
N SER A 67 12.55 4.05 1.63
CA SER A 67 11.70 5.15 2.06
C SER A 67 11.84 6.31 1.08
N LYS A 68 10.73 6.76 0.49
CA LYS A 68 10.78 7.73 -0.59
C LYS A 68 9.65 8.74 -0.52
N ARG A 69 9.85 9.86 -1.19
CA ARG A 69 8.89 10.96 -1.22
C ARG A 69 7.89 10.78 -2.36
N LEU A 70 6.79 11.52 -2.25
CA LEU A 70 5.77 11.54 -3.30
C LEU A 70 6.33 11.87 -4.68
N SER A 71 7.32 12.78 -4.73
CA SER A 71 7.91 13.18 -6.01
C SER A 71 8.68 12.07 -6.71
N GLU A 72 8.96 10.97 -6.00
CA GLU A 72 9.74 9.86 -6.54
C GLU A 72 8.88 8.74 -7.13
N ILE A 73 7.55 8.87 -7.05
CA ILE A 73 6.66 7.86 -7.62
C ILE A 73 5.83 8.49 -8.74
N PRO A 74 5.32 7.67 -9.68
CA PRO A 74 4.44 8.21 -10.72
C PRO A 74 3.10 8.64 -10.15
N GLN A 75 2.35 9.40 -10.93
CA GLN A 75 1.00 9.78 -10.55
C GLN A 75 0.15 8.52 -10.43
N ALA A 76 -0.54 8.38 -9.30
CA ALA A 76 -1.32 7.18 -9.01
C ALA A 76 -2.76 7.35 -9.48
N ASP A 77 -3.36 6.25 -9.90
CA ASP A 77 -4.80 6.20 -10.18
C ASP A 77 -5.58 6.03 -8.88
N ILE A 78 -5.04 5.25 -7.96
CA ILE A 78 -5.66 4.94 -6.68
C ILE A 78 -4.70 5.30 -5.56
N VAL A 79 -5.19 6.01 -4.56
CA VAL A 79 -4.39 6.40 -3.40
C VAL A 79 -4.99 5.76 -2.16
N ILE A 80 -4.16 5.01 -1.43
CA ILE A 80 -4.56 4.37 -0.18
C ILE A 80 -3.71 4.96 0.93
N THR A 81 -4.35 5.62 1.89
CA THR A 81 -3.64 6.15 3.06
C THR A 81 -3.77 5.15 4.22
N MET A 82 -2.79 5.14 5.08
CA MET A 82 -2.65 4.10 6.11
C MET A 82 -3.09 4.57 7.49
N GLY A 83 -3.91 5.60 7.56
CA GLY A 83 -4.35 6.12 8.84
C GLY A 83 -3.53 7.28 9.35
N CYS A 84 -2.97 8.09 8.47
CA CYS A 84 -2.15 9.23 8.86
C CYS A 84 -2.98 10.51 9.09
N ASN A 85 -4.28 10.41 8.98
CA ASN A 85 -5.19 11.50 9.30
C ASN A 85 -4.88 12.77 8.49
N VAL A 86 -4.79 13.91 9.19
CA VAL A 86 -4.57 15.21 8.56
C VAL A 86 -3.16 15.37 7.98
N ASN A 87 -2.25 14.49 8.33
CA ASN A 87 -0.86 14.58 7.85
C ASN A 87 -0.65 13.97 6.48
N CYS A 88 -1.66 13.29 5.95
CA CYS A 88 -1.56 12.71 4.62
C CYS A 88 -1.89 13.77 3.58
N PRO A 89 -1.09 13.88 2.51
CA PRO A 89 -1.35 14.87 1.48
C PRO A 89 -2.58 14.48 0.66
N ILE A 90 -3.22 15.50 0.09
CA ILE A 90 -4.30 15.31 -0.87
C ILE A 90 -3.69 15.49 -2.25
N ILE A 91 -3.63 14.40 -3.02
CA ILE A 91 -3.06 14.43 -4.36
C ILE A 91 -4.11 13.99 -5.37
N PRO A 92 -4.00 14.43 -6.63
CA PRO A 92 -4.97 14.02 -7.65
C PRO A 92 -4.95 12.51 -7.86
N CYS A 93 -6.14 11.91 -7.91
CA CYS A 93 -6.28 10.49 -8.17
C CYS A 93 -7.74 10.21 -8.55
N LYS A 94 -7.98 9.03 -9.10
CA LYS A 94 -9.34 8.62 -9.48
C LYS A 94 -10.11 8.08 -8.31
N TYR A 95 -9.44 7.46 -7.35
CA TYR A 95 -10.06 6.85 -6.19
C TYR A 95 -9.14 6.97 -4.99
N ARG A 96 -9.71 7.28 -3.83
CA ARG A 96 -8.93 7.45 -2.60
C ARG A 96 -9.66 6.77 -1.44
N GLU A 97 -8.88 6.08 -0.61
CA GLU A 97 -9.43 5.36 0.54
C GLU A 97 -8.43 5.43 1.68
N ASP A 98 -8.91 5.55 2.92
CA ASP A 98 -8.07 5.47 4.10
C ASP A 98 -8.35 4.16 4.83
N TRP A 99 -7.31 3.42 5.14
CA TRP A 99 -7.48 2.13 5.81
C TRP A 99 -7.49 2.22 7.34
N GLY A 100 -7.13 3.37 7.90
CA GLY A 100 -7.25 3.62 9.33
C GLY A 100 -6.48 2.65 10.20
N LEU A 101 -5.28 2.27 9.79
CA LEU A 101 -4.49 1.26 10.50
C LEU A 101 -3.67 1.89 11.62
N ASN A 102 -3.58 1.19 12.74
CA ASN A 102 -2.68 1.59 13.81
C ASN A 102 -1.23 1.39 13.38
N ASP A 103 -0.37 2.30 13.83
CA ASP A 103 1.06 2.19 13.54
C ASP A 103 1.68 1.20 14.53
N PRO A 104 2.24 0.07 14.04
CA PRO A 104 2.80 -0.93 14.95
C PRO A 104 4.24 -0.64 15.37
N THR A 105 4.82 0.47 14.92
CA THR A 105 6.21 0.82 15.23
C THR A 105 6.41 0.82 16.75
N GLY A 106 7.42 0.07 17.21
CA GLY A 106 7.72 -0.05 18.63
C GLY A 106 6.85 -1.03 19.39
N LYS A 107 5.89 -1.67 18.72
CA LYS A 107 5.06 -2.69 19.36
C LYS A 107 5.70 -4.06 19.21
N ASP A 108 5.15 -5.06 19.92
CA ASP A 108 5.66 -6.42 19.85
C ASP A 108 5.25 -7.10 18.52
N ASP A 109 5.78 -8.30 18.31
CA ASP A 109 5.55 -9.03 17.07
C ASP A 109 4.08 -9.42 16.88
N VAL A 110 3.34 -9.65 17.97
CA VAL A 110 1.92 -9.99 17.86
C VAL A 110 1.13 -8.82 17.27
N GLU A 111 1.35 -7.61 17.80
CA GLU A 111 0.68 -6.42 17.28
C GLU A 111 1.12 -6.09 15.88
N PHE A 112 2.40 -6.25 15.60
CA PHE A 112 2.95 -6.01 14.28
C PHE A 112 2.32 -6.98 13.26
N SER A 113 2.25 -8.25 13.62
CA SER A 113 1.66 -9.28 12.74
C SER A 113 0.18 -9.02 12.47
N LYS A 114 -0.56 -8.53 13.46
CA LYS A 114 -1.96 -8.16 13.28
C LYS A 114 -2.10 -7.08 12.20
N THR A 115 -1.24 -6.08 12.24
CA THR A 115 -1.25 -5.00 11.24
C THR A 115 -0.94 -5.55 9.86
N ILE A 116 0.07 -6.42 9.76
CA ILE A 116 0.42 -7.05 8.48
C ILE A 116 -0.76 -7.84 7.93
N HIS A 117 -1.43 -8.62 8.77
CA HIS A 117 -2.62 -9.38 8.34
C HIS A 117 -3.75 -8.48 7.85
N LYS A 118 -3.97 -7.35 8.53
CA LYS A 118 -4.99 -6.40 8.11
C LYS A 118 -4.67 -5.80 6.75
N ILE A 119 -3.40 -5.45 6.53
CA ILE A 119 -2.97 -4.92 5.25
C ILE A 119 -3.17 -5.96 4.16
N HIS A 120 -2.81 -7.21 4.43
CA HIS A 120 -3.01 -8.30 3.48
C HIS A 120 -4.50 -8.46 3.13
N SER A 121 -5.36 -8.48 4.15
CA SER A 121 -6.80 -8.62 3.94
C SER A 121 -7.39 -7.48 3.12
N ASN A 122 -6.94 -6.24 3.38
CA ASN A 122 -7.42 -5.07 2.66
C ASN A 122 -6.78 -4.96 1.29
N GLY A 123 -5.51 -5.30 1.19
CA GLY A 123 -4.67 -4.95 0.07
C GLY A 123 -4.58 -5.97 -1.02
N ALA A 124 -5.19 -7.14 -0.87
CA ALA A 124 -5.11 -8.15 -1.91
C ALA A 124 -5.63 -7.59 -3.23
N SER A 125 -6.61 -6.69 -3.19
CA SER A 125 -7.14 -6.10 -4.40
C SER A 125 -7.89 -4.79 -4.12
N PRO A 126 -7.18 -3.69 -3.80
CA PRO A 126 -7.87 -2.41 -3.59
C PRO A 126 -8.60 -1.94 -4.83
N THR A 127 -8.07 -2.24 -6.04
CA THR A 127 -8.76 -1.88 -7.28
C THR A 127 -10.08 -2.58 -7.41
N LYS A 128 -10.18 -3.83 -6.98
CA LYS A 128 -11.41 -4.58 -7.00
C LYS A 128 -12.47 -3.91 -6.15
N ARG A 129 -12.11 -3.44 -4.96
CA ARG A 129 -13.02 -2.73 -4.09
C ARG A 129 -13.48 -1.42 -4.73
N GLY A 130 -12.54 -0.67 -5.27
CA GLY A 130 -12.85 0.59 -5.94
C GLY A 130 -13.77 0.40 -7.13
N LEU A 131 -13.49 -0.60 -7.95
CA LEU A 131 -14.31 -0.85 -9.14
C LEU A 131 -15.72 -1.29 -8.79
N ARG A 132 -15.89 -2.07 -7.74
CA ARG A 132 -17.21 -2.48 -7.32
C ARG A 132 -18.08 -1.32 -6.84
N GLU A 133 -17.44 -0.37 -6.24
CA GLU A 133 -18.15 0.79 -5.71
C GLU A 133 -18.40 1.84 -6.77
N GLY A 134 -17.56 1.88 -7.70
CA GLY A 134 -17.73 2.83 -8.78
C GLY A 134 -18.68 2.35 -9.80
N SER A 135 -18.89 1.94 -10.06
CA SER A 135 -19.36 1.86 -10.81
C SER A 135 -19.55 1.57 -11.52
N THR A 136 -19.47 1.78 -11.54
CA THR A 136 -19.30 1.58 -11.94
C THR A 136 -18.64 1.33 -12.62
N SER A 137 -18.39 1.37 -12.91
CA SER A 137 -17.56 1.19 -13.17
C SER A 137 -16.77 0.82 -13.65
N PRO A 138 -16.61 0.95 -14.12
CA PRO A 138 -15.69 0.59 -14.34
C PRO A 138 -14.80 0.14 -14.60
N LEU A 139 -14.76 0.38 -14.63
CA LEU A 139 -13.83 0.06 -14.46
C LEU A 139 -13.53 -0.75 -14.46
N SER A 140 -13.75 -0.85 -14.63
CA SER A 140 -13.51 -1.57 -14.23
C SER A 140 -13.10 -2.31 -14.31
N VAL A 141 -13.12 -2.36 -14.70
CA VAL A 141 -12.86 -3.02 -14.44
C VAL A 141 -12.56 -3.77 -14.49
N THR A 142 -12.56 -3.71 -14.79
CA THR A 142 -12.44 -4.34 -14.48
C THR A 142 -12.24 -5.07 -14.29
N GLY A 143 -12.32 -5.17 -14.76
CA GLY A 143 -12.51 -5.68 -14.28
C GLY A 143 -12.23 -6.26 -14.00
N VAL A 144 -12.36 -6.04 -14.33
CA VAL A 144 -12.33 -6.34 -13.71
C VAL A 144 -12.11 -6.81 -13.34
N SER A 145 -12.09 -6.84 -13.62
CA SER A 145 -12.00 -7.06 -12.93
C SER A 145 -11.61 -7.41 -12.52
N MET A 146 -11.65 -7.21 -12.77
CA MET A 146 -11.34 -7.25 -12.16
C MET A 146 -11.38 -7.86 -11.77
N ARG A 147 -11.61 -8.09 -12.06
CA ARG A 147 -11.75 -8.47 -11.50
C ARG A 147 -11.25 -8.91 -11.07
N ILE A 148 -10.98 -8.36 -10.96
CA ILE A 148 -10.49 -8.23 -10.36
C ILE A 148 -10.60 -8.52 -10.12
#